data_4bd2ef0eec81726e493788a76cb5bae9
#
_entry.id   4bd2ef0eec81726e493788a76cb5bae9
#
_cell.length_a   1.000
_cell.length_b   1.000
_cell.length_c   1.000
_cell.angle_alpha   90.00
_cell.angle_beta   90.00
_cell.angle_gamma   90.00
#
_symmetry.space_group_name_H-M   'P 1'
#
loop_
_entity.id
_entity.type
_entity.pdbx_description
1 polymer ?
#
loop_
_entity_poly.entity_id
_entity_poly.type
_entity_poly.pdbx_seq_one_letter_code
_entity_poly.pdbx_strand_id
1 'polypeptide(L)'
;MTAAMGNQIPLVATPPAAGAAAPVKAGALRGLAIASEKRMTILPDVPTYGENGYPGFVASAWTGFFVPAKTPDEIAKKLNAAINEILKDPAVAARLEQLGFEPLSLDQNAADSMFRSDIVKWRSMVEAINLKPD
;
A
#
# COMPACT_ATOMS: atom_id res chain seq x y z
N MET A 1 17.10 3.18 -0.44
CA MET A 1 16.92 4.42 0.35
C MET A 1 18.27 5.06 0.72
N THR A 2 19.17 4.34 1.37
CA THR A 2 20.52 4.85 1.76
C THR A 2 21.29 5.46 0.59
N ALA A 3 21.26 4.82 -0.57
CA ALA A 3 21.92 5.34 -1.78
C ALA A 3 21.35 6.68 -2.25
N ALA A 4 20.02 6.90 -2.12
CA ALA A 4 19.41 8.19 -2.45
C ALA A 4 19.78 9.28 -1.44
N MET A 5 19.78 8.95 -0.15
CA MET A 5 20.22 9.89 0.90
C MET A 5 21.72 10.24 0.78
N GLY A 6 22.53 9.30 0.27
CA GLY A 6 23.96 9.52 0.00
C GLY A 6 24.27 10.11 -1.37
N ASN A 7 23.26 10.61 -2.11
CA ASN A 7 23.42 11.18 -3.48
C ASN A 7 24.06 10.21 -4.50
N GLN A 8 24.01 8.90 -4.26
CA GLN A 8 24.54 7.88 -5.17
C GLN A 8 23.56 7.58 -6.32
N ILE A 9 22.26 7.80 -6.09
CA ILE A 9 21.19 7.69 -7.09
C ILE A 9 20.28 8.91 -7.01
N PRO A 10 19.80 9.44 -8.14
CA PRO A 10 18.99 10.66 -8.17
C PRO A 10 17.53 10.46 -7.74
N LEU A 11 17.01 9.22 -7.81
CA LEU A 11 15.62 8.92 -7.56
C LEU A 11 15.47 7.53 -6.94
N VAL A 12 14.49 7.39 -6.04
CA VAL A 12 14.07 6.10 -5.49
C VAL A 12 12.55 6.03 -5.47
N ALA A 13 11.98 4.92 -5.95
CA ALA A 13 10.58 4.58 -5.79
C ALA A 13 10.45 3.50 -4.71
N THR A 14 9.65 3.76 -3.68
CA THR A 14 9.50 2.83 -2.54
C THR A 14 8.17 3.07 -1.82
N PRO A 15 7.52 2.04 -1.26
CA PRO A 15 6.36 2.25 -0.42
C PRO A 15 6.71 3.07 0.84
N PRO A 16 5.83 3.97 1.32
CA PRO A 16 6.03 4.71 2.56
C PRO A 16 6.28 3.80 3.78
N ALA A 17 5.57 2.69 3.86
CA ALA A 17 5.73 1.65 4.88
C ALA A 17 7.13 1.00 4.90
N ALA A 18 7.89 1.08 3.80
CA ALA A 18 9.28 0.63 3.74
C ALA A 18 10.28 1.65 4.30
N GLY A 19 9.83 2.60 5.12
CA GLY A 19 10.67 3.56 5.83
C GLY A 19 10.95 4.86 5.09
N ALA A 20 10.25 5.17 3.98
CA ALA A 20 10.43 6.44 3.26
C ALA A 20 9.91 7.66 4.02
N ALA A 21 8.90 7.49 4.86
CA ALA A 21 8.26 8.61 5.54
C ALA A 21 9.20 9.36 6.49
N ALA A 22 10.03 8.68 7.26
CA ALA A 22 10.94 9.30 8.21
C ALA A 22 12.01 10.17 7.54
N PRO A 23 12.75 9.72 6.50
CA PRO A 23 13.69 10.56 5.77
C PRO A 23 13.04 11.76 5.07
N VAL A 24 11.81 11.63 4.57
CA VAL A 24 11.08 12.75 3.96
C VAL A 24 10.71 13.78 5.02
N LYS A 25 10.17 13.37 6.17
CA LYS A 25 9.87 14.28 7.30
C LYS A 25 11.11 14.97 7.85
N ALA A 26 12.24 14.29 7.85
CA ALA A 26 13.53 14.86 8.29
C ALA A 26 14.20 15.75 7.24
N GLY A 27 13.62 15.90 6.04
CA GLY A 27 14.22 16.68 4.95
C GLY A 27 15.41 16.03 4.26
N ALA A 28 15.77 14.79 4.62
CA ALA A 28 16.85 14.04 3.98
C ALA A 28 16.48 13.51 2.60
N LEU A 29 15.19 13.40 2.29
CA LEU A 29 14.63 13.10 0.97
C LEU A 29 13.49 14.06 0.67
N ARG A 30 13.31 14.41 -0.59
CA ARG A 30 12.17 15.17 -1.07
C ARG A 30 11.12 14.21 -1.62
N GLY A 31 9.91 14.19 -1.01
CA GLY A 31 8.76 13.49 -1.56
C GLY A 31 8.27 14.21 -2.82
N LEU A 32 8.22 13.52 -3.95
CA LEU A 32 7.79 14.09 -5.23
C LEU A 32 6.33 13.81 -5.52
N ALA A 33 5.89 12.57 -5.35
CA ALA A 33 4.51 12.15 -5.53
C ALA A 33 4.25 10.79 -4.86
N ILE A 34 2.98 10.53 -4.52
CA ILE A 34 2.48 9.26 -4.01
C ILE A 34 1.49 8.66 -5.00
N ALA A 35 1.64 7.38 -5.31
CA ALA A 35 0.76 6.65 -6.23
C ALA A 35 -0.51 6.15 -5.52
N SER A 36 -1.30 7.06 -4.98
CA SER A 36 -2.57 6.81 -4.28
C SER A 36 -3.65 7.77 -4.78
N GLU A 37 -4.92 7.47 -4.51
CA GLU A 37 -6.05 8.33 -4.89
C GLU A 37 -6.05 9.66 -4.13
N LYS A 38 -5.55 9.66 -2.89
CA LYS A 38 -5.45 10.83 -2.01
C LYS A 38 -4.12 10.86 -1.30
N ARG A 39 -3.74 12.03 -0.78
CA ARG A 39 -2.51 12.17 0.02
C ARG A 39 -2.56 11.29 1.26
N MET A 40 -1.43 10.73 1.63
CA MET A 40 -1.32 9.92 2.84
C MET A 40 -1.22 10.78 4.10
N THR A 41 -1.91 10.37 5.16
CA THR A 41 -1.87 11.05 6.47
C THR A 41 -0.45 11.19 7.02
N ILE A 42 0.40 10.20 6.77
CA ILE A 42 1.79 10.21 7.23
C ILE A 42 2.68 11.21 6.47
N LEU A 43 2.30 11.60 5.24
CA LEU A 43 3.03 12.55 4.37
C LEU A 43 2.06 13.54 3.70
N PRO A 44 1.38 14.40 4.49
CA PRO A 44 0.29 15.25 3.98
C PRO A 44 0.76 16.31 2.96
N ASP A 45 2.02 16.69 3.00
CA ASP A 45 2.58 17.70 2.09
C ASP A 45 3.05 17.10 0.75
N VAL A 46 3.11 15.76 0.63
CA VAL A 46 3.51 15.11 -0.63
C VAL A 46 2.27 14.92 -1.50
N PRO A 47 2.24 15.52 -2.71
CA PRO A 47 1.10 15.39 -3.61
C PRO A 47 0.95 13.98 -4.17
N THR A 48 -0.23 13.66 -4.67
CA THR A 48 -0.46 12.44 -5.45
C THR A 48 0.03 12.61 -6.89
N TYR A 49 0.19 11.50 -7.61
CA TYR A 49 0.41 11.55 -9.06
C TYR A 49 -0.76 12.23 -9.78
N GLY A 50 -2.00 12.02 -9.32
CA GLY A 50 -3.17 12.69 -9.88
C GLY A 50 -3.10 14.22 -9.79
N GLU A 51 -2.67 14.76 -8.65
CA GLU A 51 -2.45 16.20 -8.44
C GLU A 51 -1.31 16.76 -9.33
N ASN A 52 -0.36 15.92 -9.71
CA ASN A 52 0.74 16.27 -10.62
C ASN A 52 0.42 16.04 -12.11
N GLY A 53 -0.86 15.86 -12.48
CA GLY A 53 -1.30 15.75 -13.87
C GLY A 53 -1.36 14.33 -14.43
N TYR A 54 -1.25 13.31 -13.59
CA TYR A 54 -1.37 11.90 -13.96
C TYR A 54 -2.60 11.25 -13.31
N PRO A 55 -3.83 11.65 -13.69
CA PRO A 55 -5.06 11.13 -13.08
C PRO A 55 -5.16 9.61 -13.27
N GLY A 56 -5.62 8.91 -12.25
CA GLY A 56 -5.75 7.44 -12.27
C GLY A 56 -4.45 6.67 -12.11
N PHE A 57 -3.29 7.34 -11.97
CA PHE A 57 -2.05 6.64 -11.63
C PHE A 57 -2.03 6.28 -10.16
N VAL A 58 -2.58 5.10 -9.86
CA VAL A 58 -2.66 4.53 -8.51
C VAL A 58 -1.97 3.17 -8.51
N ALA A 59 -0.98 3.01 -7.65
CA ALA A 59 -0.22 1.78 -7.46
C ALA A 59 -0.03 1.54 -5.96
N SER A 60 -1.05 1.00 -5.31
CA SER A 60 -1.00 0.66 -3.88
C SER A 60 -0.48 -0.76 -3.69
N ALA A 61 0.38 -0.94 -2.70
CA ALA A 61 0.71 -2.23 -2.14
C ALA A 61 -0.14 -2.46 -0.89
N TRP A 62 -0.65 -3.66 -0.73
CA TRP A 62 -1.44 -4.04 0.43
C TRP A 62 -0.87 -5.30 1.08
N THR A 63 -1.18 -5.49 2.34
CA THR A 63 -0.88 -6.69 3.11
C THR A 63 -2.18 -7.32 3.58
N GLY A 64 -2.33 -8.61 3.40
CA GLY A 64 -3.53 -9.35 3.78
C GLY A 64 -3.22 -10.64 4.53
N PHE A 65 -4.22 -11.16 5.21
CA PHE A 65 -4.16 -12.47 5.86
C PHE A 65 -4.83 -13.51 4.97
N PHE A 66 -4.17 -14.65 4.79
CA PHE A 66 -4.67 -15.76 4.00
C PHE A 66 -4.75 -17.01 4.85
N VAL A 67 -5.74 -17.83 4.60
CA VAL A 67 -5.93 -19.14 5.20
C VAL A 67 -5.83 -20.24 4.14
N PRO A 68 -5.47 -21.48 4.51
CA PRO A 68 -5.48 -22.59 3.55
C PRO A 68 -6.83 -22.74 2.84
N ALA A 69 -6.83 -23.09 1.56
CA ALA A 69 -8.05 -23.14 0.73
C ALA A 69 -9.15 -24.10 1.25
N LYS A 70 -8.77 -25.08 2.06
CA LYS A 70 -9.71 -26.03 2.68
C LYS A 70 -10.19 -25.61 4.06
N THR A 71 -9.85 -24.42 4.55
CA THR A 71 -10.36 -23.89 5.83
C THR A 71 -11.88 -23.72 5.73
N PRO A 72 -12.65 -24.24 6.69
CA PRO A 72 -14.10 -24.07 6.70
C PRO A 72 -14.48 -22.57 6.65
N ASP A 73 -15.49 -22.24 5.87
CA ASP A 73 -15.90 -20.86 5.62
C ASP A 73 -16.29 -20.11 6.92
N GLU A 74 -16.89 -20.80 7.88
CA GLU A 74 -17.20 -20.25 9.20
C GLU A 74 -15.95 -19.79 9.97
N ILE A 75 -14.84 -20.52 9.83
CA ILE A 75 -13.58 -20.16 10.48
C ILE A 75 -12.99 -18.92 9.78
N ALA A 76 -12.99 -18.91 8.44
CA ALA A 76 -12.50 -17.76 7.68
C ALA A 76 -13.33 -16.49 8.00
N LYS A 77 -14.66 -16.58 8.09
CA LYS A 77 -15.53 -15.48 8.50
C LYS A 77 -15.25 -14.97 9.92
N LYS A 78 -15.05 -15.89 10.88
CA LYS A 78 -14.70 -15.52 12.26
C LYS A 78 -13.37 -14.78 12.32
N LEU A 79 -12.36 -15.23 11.58
CA LEU A 79 -11.07 -14.57 11.51
C LEU A 79 -11.18 -13.18 10.87
N ASN A 80 -11.89 -13.06 9.75
CA ASN A 80 -12.14 -11.78 9.11
C ASN A 80 -12.84 -10.78 10.04
N ALA A 81 -13.89 -11.22 10.73
CA ALA A 81 -14.60 -10.38 11.70
C ALA A 81 -13.68 -9.91 12.85
N ALA A 82 -12.88 -10.82 13.41
CA ALA A 82 -11.95 -10.49 14.48
C ALA A 82 -10.85 -9.50 14.03
N ILE A 83 -10.28 -9.68 12.83
CA ILE A 83 -9.30 -8.76 12.25
C ILE A 83 -9.94 -7.39 12.03
N ASN A 84 -11.12 -7.33 11.43
CA ASN A 84 -11.83 -6.08 11.19
C ASN A 84 -12.18 -5.36 12.50
N GLU A 85 -12.47 -6.08 13.57
CA GLU A 85 -12.70 -5.49 14.89
C GLU A 85 -11.43 -4.88 15.48
N ILE A 86 -10.29 -5.60 15.37
CA ILE A 86 -8.98 -5.11 15.79
C ILE A 86 -8.59 -3.84 15.02
N LEU A 87 -8.85 -3.78 13.72
CA LEU A 87 -8.55 -2.62 12.89
C LEU A 87 -9.37 -1.36 13.25
N LYS A 88 -10.48 -1.51 13.97
CA LYS A 88 -11.27 -0.38 14.50
C LYS A 88 -10.69 0.21 15.78
N ASP A 89 -9.80 -0.53 16.47
CA ASP A 89 -9.15 -0.02 17.67
C ASP A 89 -8.27 1.19 17.31
N PRO A 90 -8.52 2.38 17.90
CA PRO A 90 -7.76 3.59 17.58
C PRO A 90 -6.26 3.47 17.85
N ALA A 91 -5.85 2.67 18.85
CA ALA A 91 -4.44 2.47 19.15
C ALA A 91 -3.76 1.62 18.08
N VAL A 92 -4.45 0.60 17.58
CA VAL A 92 -3.96 -0.25 16.47
C VAL A 92 -3.91 0.56 15.18
N ALA A 93 -4.96 1.30 14.85
CA ALA A 93 -5.01 2.14 13.67
C ALA A 93 -3.87 3.18 13.67
N ALA A 94 -3.70 3.92 14.77
CA ALA A 94 -2.62 4.88 14.91
C ALA A 94 -1.22 4.24 14.78
N ARG A 95 -1.05 3.01 15.29
CA ARG A 95 0.21 2.30 15.15
C ARG A 95 0.51 1.89 13.72
N LEU A 96 -0.51 1.42 12.98
CA LEU A 96 -0.38 1.08 11.56
C LEU A 96 -0.05 2.33 10.73
N GLU A 97 -0.73 3.45 10.97
CA GLU A 97 -0.45 4.72 10.30
C GLU A 97 0.97 5.22 10.53
N GLN A 98 1.49 5.11 11.76
CA GLN A 98 2.89 5.44 12.06
C GLN A 98 3.88 4.58 11.25
N LEU A 99 3.50 3.35 10.93
CA LEU A 99 4.29 2.44 10.09
C LEU A 99 4.08 2.68 8.58
N GLY A 100 3.21 3.63 8.21
CA GLY A 100 2.91 3.95 6.82
C GLY A 100 1.86 3.05 6.17
N PHE A 101 1.08 2.31 6.98
CA PHE A 101 -0.08 1.55 6.52
C PHE A 101 -1.36 2.32 6.79
N GLU A 102 -2.30 2.28 5.86
CA GLU A 102 -3.68 2.73 6.08
C GLU A 102 -4.54 1.50 6.36
N PRO A 103 -5.19 1.42 7.55
CA PRO A 103 -6.06 0.30 7.88
C PRO A 103 -7.22 0.21 6.89
N LEU A 104 -7.45 -0.98 6.35
CA LEU A 104 -8.52 -1.25 5.40
C LEU A 104 -9.37 -2.41 5.91
N SER A 105 -10.61 -2.11 6.35
CA SER A 105 -11.56 -3.10 6.80
C SER A 105 -12.44 -3.55 5.64
N LEU A 106 -12.27 -4.79 5.21
CA LEU A 106 -13.05 -5.41 4.13
C LEU A 106 -13.68 -6.71 4.64
N ASP A 107 -14.89 -6.98 4.19
CA ASP A 107 -15.43 -8.33 4.31
C ASP A 107 -14.70 -9.31 3.36
N GLN A 108 -14.94 -10.59 3.54
CA GLN A 108 -14.26 -11.64 2.77
C GLN A 108 -14.49 -11.51 1.26
N ASN A 109 -15.70 -11.14 0.84
CA ASN A 109 -16.03 -11.01 -0.59
C ASN A 109 -15.36 -9.78 -1.21
N ALA A 110 -15.38 -8.66 -0.50
CA ALA A 110 -14.71 -7.45 -0.94
C ALA A 110 -13.19 -7.63 -1.01
N ALA A 111 -12.60 -8.33 -0.04
CA ALA A 111 -11.17 -8.66 -0.04
C ALA A 111 -10.79 -9.57 -1.22
N ASP A 112 -11.58 -10.64 -1.51
CA ASP A 112 -11.36 -11.50 -2.67
C ASP A 112 -11.52 -10.74 -4.00
N SER A 113 -12.52 -9.88 -4.10
CA SER A 113 -12.74 -9.05 -5.29
C SER A 113 -11.57 -8.09 -5.53
N MET A 114 -11.07 -7.43 -4.49
CA MET A 114 -9.90 -6.57 -4.57
C MET A 114 -8.66 -7.35 -5.02
N PHE A 115 -8.40 -8.51 -4.43
CA PHE A 115 -7.28 -9.38 -4.78
C PHE A 115 -7.33 -9.80 -6.26
N ARG A 116 -8.50 -10.23 -6.74
CA ARG A 116 -8.68 -10.64 -8.15
C ARG A 116 -8.50 -9.48 -9.11
N SER A 117 -9.04 -8.31 -8.78
CA SER A 117 -8.89 -7.13 -9.63
C SER A 117 -7.44 -6.69 -9.75
N ASP A 118 -6.69 -6.76 -8.65
CA ASP A 118 -5.25 -6.45 -8.66
C ASP A 118 -4.44 -7.44 -9.50
N ILE A 119 -4.76 -8.73 -9.46
CA ILE A 119 -4.11 -9.72 -10.33
C ILE A 119 -4.29 -9.33 -11.81
N VAL A 120 -5.51 -8.97 -12.21
CA VAL A 120 -5.81 -8.55 -13.59
C VAL A 120 -5.04 -7.28 -13.95
N LYS A 121 -5.09 -6.27 -13.08
CA LYS A 121 -4.39 -4.99 -13.25
C LYS A 121 -2.89 -5.18 -13.42
N TRP A 122 -2.25 -5.88 -12.50
CA TRP A 122 -0.80 -6.09 -12.55
C TRP A 122 -0.37 -6.96 -13.72
N ARG A 123 -1.16 -7.97 -14.08
CA ARG A 123 -0.90 -8.78 -15.28
C ARG A 123 -0.87 -7.92 -16.54
N SER A 124 -1.87 -7.08 -16.75
CA SER A 124 -1.92 -6.18 -17.91
C SER A 124 -0.73 -5.21 -17.96
N MET A 125 -0.27 -4.72 -16.82
CA MET A 125 0.92 -3.85 -16.75
C MET A 125 2.20 -4.62 -17.11
N VAL A 126 2.38 -5.83 -16.60
CA VAL A 126 3.54 -6.69 -16.90
C VAL A 126 3.59 -7.03 -18.39
N GLU A 127 2.44 -7.36 -18.98
CA GLU A 127 2.31 -7.63 -20.41
C GLU A 127 2.64 -6.38 -21.26
N ALA A 128 2.13 -5.20 -20.87
CA ALA A 128 2.35 -3.95 -21.58
C ALA A 128 3.83 -3.54 -21.66
N ILE A 129 4.63 -3.85 -20.64
CA ILE A 129 6.08 -3.56 -20.61
C ILE A 129 6.93 -4.75 -21.07
N ASN A 130 6.29 -5.84 -21.54
CA ASN A 130 6.94 -7.07 -21.99
C ASN A 130 7.95 -7.64 -20.96
N LEU A 131 7.64 -7.51 -19.68
CA LEU A 131 8.44 -8.04 -18.58
C LEU A 131 8.27 -9.57 -18.54
N LYS A 132 9.36 -10.31 -18.75
CA LYS A 132 9.37 -11.76 -18.57
C LYS A 132 9.81 -12.07 -17.15
N PRO A 133 9.05 -12.85 -16.38
CA PRO A 133 9.54 -13.37 -15.10
C PRO A 133 10.73 -14.30 -15.36
N ASP A 134 11.75 -14.16 -14.52
CA ASP A 134 12.90 -15.07 -14.48
C ASP A 134 12.51 -16.45 -13.96
#